data_408ddb2ced9f0d0bbbc4a0b1bbecd701
#
_entry.id   408ddb2ced9f0d0bbbc4a0b1bbecd701
#
_cell.length_a   1.000
_cell.length_b   1.000
_cell.length_c   1.000
_cell.angle_alpha   90.00
_cell.angle_beta   90.00
_cell.angle_gamma   90.00
#
_symmetry.space_group_name_H-M   'P 1'
#
loop_
_entity.id
_entity.type
_entity.pdbx_description
1 polymer ?
#
loop_
_entity_poly.entity_id
_entity_poly.type
_entity_poly.pdbx_seq_one_letter_code
_entity_poly.pdbx_strand_id
1 'polypeptide(L)'
;SRCNYARLYLNDRYQGVYVNVERIDESFIKSRFGSPIGQLYKVEGGPASNLGYVGNDPANYRNAFEPKTDQADQGYAELIKFIGGIAPGDSTVNAQPLESMFALDDFLQTMAVMLYAGAFDQLTGWSPHNYYLYRHPKTGRWHFIPWDLDVGFADHAFGKVPVIDGWNAAWPI
;
A
#
# COMPACT_ATOMS: atom_id res chain seq x y z
N SER A 1 -6.05 8.21 -4.17
CA SER A 1 -5.84 9.69 -4.19
C SER A 1 -6.61 10.33 -5.32
N ARG A 2 -6.95 11.62 -5.15
CA ARG A 2 -7.53 12.44 -6.22
C ARG A 2 -6.41 12.98 -7.09
N CYS A 3 -6.68 13.12 -8.39
CA CYS A 3 -5.75 13.79 -9.29
C CYS A 3 -6.51 14.63 -10.31
N ASN A 4 -5.85 15.67 -10.81
CA ASN A 4 -6.32 16.51 -11.88
C ASN A 4 -5.15 17.12 -12.66
N TYR A 5 -5.42 17.68 -13.82
CA TYR A 5 -4.42 18.43 -14.55
C TYR A 5 -4.38 19.89 -14.07
N ALA A 6 -3.18 20.45 -13.98
CA ALA A 6 -2.93 21.85 -13.62
C ALA A 6 -2.01 22.52 -14.63
N ARG A 7 -2.31 23.76 -14.99
CA ARG A 7 -1.39 24.61 -15.76
C ARG A 7 -0.41 25.25 -14.79
N LEU A 8 0.88 25.00 -14.97
CA LEU A 8 1.93 25.58 -14.15
C LEU A 8 2.48 26.87 -14.75
N TYR A 9 2.56 27.89 -13.94
CA TYR A 9 3.23 29.15 -14.25
C TYR A 9 4.28 29.43 -13.19
N LEU A 10 5.51 29.76 -13.63
CA LEU A 10 6.60 30.17 -12.76
C LEU A 10 7.04 31.58 -13.17
N ASN A 11 6.91 32.55 -12.28
CA ASN A 11 7.16 33.98 -12.59
C ASN A 11 6.44 34.42 -13.88
N ASP A 12 5.13 34.17 -13.94
CA ASP A 12 4.23 34.47 -15.06
C ASP A 12 4.58 33.77 -16.40
N ARG A 13 5.55 32.87 -16.40
CA ARG A 13 5.88 32.05 -17.57
C ARG A 13 5.22 30.70 -17.50
N TYR A 14 4.49 30.35 -18.54
CA TYR A 14 3.85 29.04 -18.67
C TYR A 14 4.89 27.93 -18.82
N GLN A 15 4.82 26.93 -17.97
CA GLN A 15 5.74 25.78 -17.91
C GLN A 15 5.14 24.49 -18.49
N GLY A 16 3.84 24.46 -18.73
CA GLY A 16 3.15 23.29 -19.26
C GLY A 16 1.97 22.83 -18.41
N VAL A 17 1.44 21.67 -18.77
CA VAL A 17 0.39 20.97 -18.03
C VAL A 17 1.04 19.87 -17.18
N TYR A 18 0.71 19.86 -15.91
CA TYR A 18 1.21 18.90 -14.92
C TYR A 18 0.07 18.13 -14.30
N VAL A 19 0.34 16.92 -13.86
CA VAL A 19 -0.58 16.16 -13.01
C VAL A 19 -0.41 16.63 -11.58
N ASN A 20 -1.52 17.11 -10.98
CA ASN A 20 -1.58 17.44 -9.56
C ASN A 20 -2.22 16.27 -8.82
N VAL A 21 -1.45 15.59 -7.99
CA VAL A 21 -1.85 14.40 -7.25
C VAL A 21 -2.03 14.72 -5.77
N GLU A 22 -3.16 14.29 -5.20
CA GLU A 22 -3.44 14.43 -3.78
C GLU A 22 -2.42 13.63 -2.97
N ARG A 23 -1.70 14.30 -2.09
CA ARG A 23 -0.73 13.67 -1.19
C ARG A 23 -1.44 12.77 -0.18
N ILE A 24 -0.86 11.60 0.09
CA ILE A 24 -1.33 10.70 1.15
C ILE A 24 -0.66 11.12 2.46
N ASP A 25 -1.38 11.87 3.26
CA ASP A 25 -0.96 12.45 4.54
C ASP A 25 -2.14 12.49 5.53
N GLU A 26 -1.99 13.20 6.64
CA GLU A 26 -3.03 13.37 7.65
C GLU A 26 -4.32 14.00 7.10
N SER A 27 -4.22 14.90 6.13
CA SER A 27 -5.40 15.50 5.48
C SER A 27 -6.15 14.48 4.65
N PHE A 28 -5.42 13.65 3.92
CA PHE A 28 -6.00 12.53 3.17
C PHE A 28 -6.72 11.55 4.11
N ILE A 29 -6.05 11.06 5.16
CA ILE A 29 -6.67 10.09 6.08
C ILE A 29 -7.88 10.70 6.82
N LYS A 30 -7.81 11.97 7.21
CA LYS A 30 -8.97 12.67 7.78
C LYS A 30 -10.15 12.70 6.83
N SER A 31 -9.92 13.02 5.56
CA SER A 31 -11.00 13.14 4.55
C SER A 31 -11.63 11.81 4.18
N ARG A 32 -10.89 10.69 4.27
CA ARG A 32 -11.34 9.36 3.87
C ARG A 32 -11.85 8.53 5.04
N PHE A 33 -11.21 8.67 6.20
CA PHE A 33 -11.45 7.83 7.37
C PHE A 33 -12.02 8.59 8.58
N GLY A 34 -12.24 9.90 8.42
CA GLY A 34 -12.86 10.75 9.45
C GLY A 34 -11.94 11.10 10.63
N SER A 35 -10.67 10.69 10.62
CA SER A 35 -9.70 10.98 11.68
C SER A 35 -8.34 11.32 11.07
N PRO A 36 -7.66 12.39 11.53
CA PRO A 36 -6.29 12.72 11.09
C PRO A 36 -5.24 11.88 11.81
N ILE A 37 -5.62 11.19 12.89
CA ILE A 37 -4.72 10.34 13.69
C ILE A 37 -4.89 8.88 13.30
N GLY A 38 -3.83 8.11 13.47
CA GLY A 38 -3.73 6.70 13.13
C GLY A 38 -2.32 6.39 12.64
N GLN A 39 -2.02 5.12 12.44
CA GLN A 39 -0.70 4.71 11.99
C GLN A 39 -0.70 4.67 10.46
N LEU A 40 0.03 5.58 9.82
CA LEU A 40 0.20 5.62 8.36
C LEU A 40 1.65 5.31 8.01
N TYR A 41 1.87 4.27 7.23
CA TYR A 41 3.17 3.88 6.70
C TYR A 41 3.16 3.95 5.18
N LYS A 42 4.21 4.52 4.59
CA LYS A 42 4.52 4.35 3.16
C LYS A 42 5.43 3.14 2.99
N VAL A 43 5.15 2.30 2.00
CA VAL A 43 5.99 1.15 1.70
C VAL A 43 6.95 1.49 0.58
N GLU A 44 8.26 1.41 0.91
CA GLU A 44 9.37 1.85 0.04
C GLU A 44 10.16 0.69 -0.57
N GLY A 45 9.74 -0.54 -0.34
CA GLY A 45 10.46 -1.73 -0.77
C GLY A 45 11.35 -2.33 0.34
N GLY A 46 11.96 -3.46 0.05
CA GLY A 46 12.80 -4.21 0.98
C GLY A 46 12.18 -5.53 1.46
N PRO A 47 12.86 -6.26 2.35
CA PRO A 47 12.51 -7.66 2.66
C PRO A 47 11.09 -7.88 3.17
N ALA A 48 10.51 -6.93 3.89
CA ALA A 48 9.15 -7.03 4.44
C ALA A 48 8.08 -6.32 3.59
N SER A 49 8.45 -5.72 2.45
CA SER A 49 7.53 -4.92 1.64
C SER A 49 6.41 -5.71 0.98
N ASN A 50 6.54 -7.02 0.87
CA ASN A 50 5.49 -7.94 0.43
C ASN A 50 4.56 -8.39 1.56
N LEU A 51 4.56 -7.71 2.71
CA LEU A 51 3.91 -8.12 3.96
C LEU A 51 4.44 -9.44 4.52
N GLY A 52 5.69 -9.79 4.18
CA GLY A 52 6.37 -10.95 4.72
C GLY A 52 6.78 -10.74 6.18
N TYR A 53 6.54 -11.75 7.02
CA TYR A 53 6.98 -11.71 8.41
C TYR A 53 8.49 -11.97 8.52
N VAL A 54 9.23 -11.03 9.10
CA VAL A 54 10.71 -11.07 9.25
C VAL A 54 11.14 -11.02 10.73
N GLY A 55 10.29 -11.54 11.62
CA GLY A 55 10.54 -11.58 13.06
C GLY A 55 9.91 -10.42 13.82
N ASN A 56 10.14 -10.37 15.14
CA ASN A 56 9.48 -9.41 16.05
C ASN A 56 10.27 -8.11 16.26
N ASP A 57 11.47 -7.98 15.69
CA ASP A 57 12.28 -6.78 15.86
C ASP A 57 11.81 -5.67 14.92
N PRO A 58 11.36 -4.51 15.44
CA PRO A 58 10.97 -3.36 14.62
C PRO A 58 12.04 -2.88 13.64
N ALA A 59 13.32 -3.08 13.96
CA ALA A 59 14.44 -2.69 13.11
C ALA A 59 14.36 -3.35 11.72
N ASN A 60 13.84 -4.58 11.64
CA ASN A 60 13.70 -5.32 10.39
C ASN A 60 12.63 -4.73 9.43
N TYR A 61 11.76 -3.87 9.93
CA TYR A 61 10.65 -3.29 9.17
C TYR A 61 10.88 -1.82 8.78
N ARG A 62 11.77 -1.10 9.48
CA ARG A 62 11.95 0.34 9.29
C ARG A 62 12.37 0.74 7.88
N ASN A 63 13.12 -0.09 7.18
CA ASN A 63 13.55 0.18 5.80
C ASN A 63 12.40 -0.01 4.79
N ALA A 64 11.45 -0.91 5.10
CA ALA A 64 10.33 -1.20 4.21
C ALA A 64 9.11 -0.29 4.49
N PHE A 65 8.90 0.08 5.75
CA PHE A 65 7.72 0.83 6.21
C PHE A 65 8.13 2.17 6.81
N GLU A 66 8.12 3.22 6.00
CA GLU A 66 8.40 4.58 6.44
C GLU A 66 7.19 5.18 7.18
N PRO A 67 7.32 5.57 8.46
CA PRO A 67 6.22 6.18 9.18
C PRO A 67 5.91 7.58 8.62
N LYS A 68 4.64 7.88 8.41
CA LYS A 68 4.13 9.18 7.94
C LYS A 68 3.29 9.91 9.00
N THR A 69 3.14 9.31 10.18
CA THR A 69 2.49 9.89 11.37
C THR A 69 3.29 9.53 12.61
N ASP A 70 3.20 10.35 13.65
CA ASP A 70 3.89 10.08 14.93
C ASP A 70 3.43 8.75 15.56
N GLN A 71 2.14 8.41 15.39
CA GLN A 71 1.59 7.13 15.86
C GLN A 71 2.19 5.94 15.11
N ALA A 72 2.57 6.11 13.85
CA ALA A 72 3.24 5.07 13.07
C ALA A 72 4.68 4.86 13.55
N ASP A 73 5.43 5.91 13.84
CA ASP A 73 6.81 5.76 14.33
C ASP A 73 6.90 4.99 15.64
N GLN A 74 5.90 5.14 16.51
CA GLN A 74 5.78 4.43 17.78
C GLN A 74 5.08 3.07 17.66
N GLY A 75 4.42 2.78 16.55
CA GLY A 75 3.44 1.73 16.39
C GLY A 75 3.90 0.45 15.69
N TYR A 76 5.20 0.23 15.51
CA TYR A 76 5.70 -0.96 14.79
C TYR A 76 5.26 -2.30 15.38
N ALA A 77 5.03 -2.38 16.69
CA ALA A 77 4.51 -3.59 17.32
C ALA A 77 3.15 -4.03 16.75
N GLU A 78 2.25 -3.06 16.47
CA GLU A 78 0.95 -3.35 15.87
C GLU A 78 1.06 -3.72 14.38
N LEU A 79 2.01 -3.12 13.66
CA LEU A 79 2.31 -3.50 12.28
C LEU A 79 2.86 -4.94 12.21
N ILE A 80 3.81 -5.28 13.08
CA ILE A 80 4.41 -6.62 13.14
C ILE A 80 3.33 -7.66 13.50
N LYS A 81 2.47 -7.35 14.47
CA LYS A 81 1.35 -8.22 14.83
C LYS A 81 0.38 -8.45 13.67
N PHE A 82 0.10 -7.42 12.89
CA PHE A 82 -0.73 -7.53 11.69
C PHE A 82 -0.05 -8.42 10.64
N ILE A 83 1.20 -8.13 10.28
CA ILE A 83 1.97 -8.90 9.29
C ILE A 83 2.10 -10.37 9.73
N GLY A 84 2.42 -10.62 10.99
CA GLY A 84 2.49 -11.98 11.54
C GLY A 84 1.15 -12.72 11.51
N GLY A 85 0.05 -11.96 11.67
CA GLY A 85 -1.30 -12.53 11.61
C GLY A 85 -1.79 -12.90 10.22
N ILE A 86 -1.20 -12.32 9.16
CA ILE A 86 -1.55 -12.63 7.75
C ILE A 86 -0.49 -13.49 7.05
N ALA A 87 0.68 -13.67 7.65
CA ALA A 87 1.75 -14.46 7.06
C ALA A 87 1.33 -15.93 6.88
N PRO A 88 1.63 -16.57 5.74
CA PRO A 88 1.41 -17.99 5.56
C PRO A 88 2.38 -18.78 6.44
N GLY A 89 1.88 -19.39 7.47
CA GLY A 89 2.67 -20.23 8.40
C GLY A 89 1.87 -20.47 9.66
N ASP A 90 1.98 -21.62 10.24
CA ASP A 90 1.30 -22.11 11.44
C ASP A 90 -0.14 -21.58 11.63
N SER A 91 -1.10 -22.33 11.09
CA SER A 91 -2.56 -22.08 11.23
C SER A 91 -3.05 -21.96 12.66
N THR A 92 -2.18 -22.12 13.66
CA THR A 92 -2.49 -21.97 15.08
C THR A 92 -2.43 -20.53 15.57
N VAL A 93 -1.83 -19.60 14.80
CA VAL A 93 -1.67 -18.19 15.20
C VAL A 93 -2.87 -17.32 14.80
N ASN A 94 -3.69 -17.74 13.85
CA ASN A 94 -4.82 -16.96 13.34
C ASN A 94 -6.15 -17.32 14.01
N ALA A 95 -6.25 -17.02 15.29
CA ALA A 95 -7.52 -17.10 16.02
C ALA A 95 -8.50 -15.94 15.71
N GLN A 96 -8.07 -14.95 14.94
CA GLN A 96 -8.88 -13.79 14.55
C GLN A 96 -9.23 -13.87 13.06
N PRO A 97 -10.53 -13.69 12.70
CA PRO A 97 -10.90 -13.54 11.29
C PRO A 97 -10.14 -12.39 10.64
N LEU A 98 -9.61 -12.61 9.45
CA LEU A 98 -8.83 -11.59 8.71
C LEU A 98 -9.60 -10.27 8.58
N GLU A 99 -10.91 -10.34 8.37
CA GLU A 99 -11.81 -9.19 8.26
C GLU A 99 -11.85 -8.33 9.54
N SER A 100 -11.51 -8.88 10.70
CA SER A 100 -11.45 -8.10 11.95
C SER A 100 -10.20 -7.23 12.02
N MET A 101 -9.13 -7.63 11.34
CA MET A 101 -7.84 -6.94 11.34
C MET A 101 -7.61 -6.08 10.09
N PHE A 102 -8.25 -6.44 8.98
CA PHE A 102 -8.00 -5.85 7.68
C PHE A 102 -9.30 -5.48 6.95
N ALA A 103 -9.30 -4.40 6.20
CA ALA A 103 -10.41 -4.02 5.32
C ALA A 103 -10.35 -4.87 4.03
N LEU A 104 -10.69 -6.16 4.17
CA LEU A 104 -10.45 -7.17 3.16
C LEU A 104 -11.22 -6.89 1.86
N ASP A 105 -12.48 -6.49 1.93
CA ASP A 105 -13.29 -6.20 0.73
C ASP A 105 -12.69 -5.04 -0.09
N ASP A 106 -12.28 -3.96 0.58
CA ASP A 106 -11.64 -2.81 -0.08
C ASP A 106 -10.30 -3.23 -0.71
N PHE A 107 -9.55 -4.09 -0.01
CA PHE A 107 -8.29 -4.64 -0.50
C PHE A 107 -8.51 -5.49 -1.75
N LEU A 108 -9.43 -6.44 -1.73
CA LEU A 108 -9.71 -7.32 -2.87
C LEU A 108 -10.19 -6.55 -4.10
N GLN A 109 -11.06 -5.55 -3.91
CA GLN A 109 -11.49 -4.66 -5.00
C GLN A 109 -10.31 -3.88 -5.59
N THR A 110 -9.44 -3.35 -4.72
CA THR A 110 -8.23 -2.64 -5.15
C THR A 110 -7.30 -3.56 -5.93
N MET A 111 -7.06 -4.77 -5.42
CA MET A 111 -6.22 -5.77 -6.10
C MET A 111 -6.78 -6.15 -7.46
N ALA A 112 -8.08 -6.36 -7.59
CA ALA A 112 -8.71 -6.67 -8.87
C ALA A 112 -8.47 -5.56 -9.91
N VAL A 113 -8.57 -4.29 -9.52
CA VAL A 113 -8.27 -3.15 -10.39
C VAL A 113 -6.79 -3.09 -10.77
N MET A 114 -5.90 -3.28 -9.78
CA MET A 114 -4.45 -3.22 -10.02
C MET A 114 -3.97 -4.35 -10.92
N LEU A 115 -4.49 -5.57 -10.73
CA LEU A 115 -4.21 -6.72 -11.59
C LEU A 115 -4.68 -6.47 -13.02
N TYR A 116 -5.91 -5.96 -13.18
CA TYR A 116 -6.46 -5.62 -14.50
C TYR A 116 -5.64 -4.52 -15.20
N ALA A 117 -5.17 -3.53 -14.45
CA ALA A 117 -4.35 -2.45 -14.96
C ALA A 117 -2.89 -2.86 -15.27
N GLY A 118 -2.46 -4.04 -14.82
CA GLY A 118 -1.07 -4.49 -14.97
C GLY A 118 -0.08 -3.69 -14.12
N ALA A 119 -0.48 -3.30 -12.91
CA ALA A 119 0.38 -2.56 -11.97
C ALA A 119 1.36 -3.51 -11.26
N PHE A 120 2.43 -3.89 -11.92
CA PHE A 120 3.36 -4.95 -11.49
C PHE A 120 4.36 -4.55 -10.41
N ASP A 121 4.52 -3.29 -10.11
CA ASP A 121 5.40 -2.77 -9.06
C ASP A 121 4.64 -2.48 -7.75
N GLN A 122 3.52 -3.13 -7.57
CA GLN A 122 2.66 -3.09 -6.39
C GLN A 122 2.84 -4.34 -5.51
N LEU A 123 2.07 -4.44 -4.44
CA LEU A 123 2.13 -5.56 -3.49
C LEU A 123 2.14 -6.94 -4.14
N THR A 124 1.35 -7.13 -5.19
CA THR A 124 1.20 -8.40 -5.92
C THR A 124 2.19 -8.56 -7.06
N GLY A 125 3.09 -7.62 -7.24
CA GLY A 125 4.07 -7.62 -8.31
C GLY A 125 5.43 -8.18 -7.92
N TRP A 126 6.37 -8.09 -8.84
CA TRP A 126 7.74 -8.57 -8.67
C TRP A 126 8.63 -7.67 -7.81
N SER A 127 8.19 -6.43 -7.57
CA SER A 127 8.88 -5.46 -6.72
C SER A 127 7.86 -4.77 -5.80
N PRO A 128 7.47 -5.41 -4.68
CA PRO A 128 6.46 -4.88 -3.77
C PRO A 128 6.88 -3.55 -3.15
N HIS A 129 6.25 -2.46 -3.59
CA HIS A 129 6.35 -1.10 -3.04
C HIS A 129 5.13 -0.30 -3.52
N ASN A 130 5.18 1.02 -3.54
CA ASN A 130 4.13 1.87 -4.10
C ASN A 130 2.74 1.68 -3.48
N TYR A 131 2.69 1.52 -2.17
CA TYR A 131 1.44 1.53 -1.42
C TYR A 131 1.64 2.07 -0.01
N TYR A 132 0.52 2.38 0.65
CA TYR A 132 0.49 2.75 2.05
C TYR A 132 -0.35 1.75 2.82
N LEU A 133 -0.01 1.58 4.11
CA LEU A 133 -0.84 0.92 5.10
C LEU A 133 -1.30 1.93 6.14
N TYR A 134 -2.60 1.97 6.39
CA TYR A 134 -3.19 2.82 7.40
C TYR A 134 -3.96 1.99 8.42
N ARG A 135 -3.62 2.13 9.71
CA ARG A 135 -4.37 1.55 10.82
C ARG A 135 -5.31 2.57 11.41
N HIS A 136 -6.60 2.31 11.33
CA HIS A 136 -7.63 3.20 11.86
C HIS A 136 -7.65 3.16 13.40
N PRO A 137 -7.55 4.31 14.11
CA PRO A 137 -7.33 4.35 15.56
C PRO A 137 -8.52 3.79 16.38
N LYS A 138 -9.76 3.92 15.89
CA LYS A 138 -10.97 3.46 16.61
C LYS A 138 -11.28 1.99 16.36
N THR A 139 -11.09 1.51 15.13
CA THR A 139 -11.45 0.13 14.75
C THR A 139 -10.29 -0.85 14.88
N GLY A 140 -9.05 -0.34 14.89
CA GLY A 140 -7.85 -1.16 14.85
C GLY A 140 -7.59 -1.83 13.50
N ARG A 141 -8.49 -1.68 12.52
CA ARG A 141 -8.37 -2.31 11.20
C ARG A 141 -7.34 -1.60 10.34
N TRP A 142 -6.60 -2.40 9.60
CA TRP A 142 -5.66 -1.93 8.57
C TRP A 142 -6.38 -1.72 7.24
N HIS A 143 -5.93 -0.72 6.49
CA HIS A 143 -6.41 -0.37 5.17
C HIS A 143 -5.23 -0.28 4.22
N PHE A 144 -5.37 -0.88 3.06
CA PHE A 144 -4.42 -0.76 1.96
C PHE A 144 -4.78 0.45 1.10
N ILE A 145 -3.79 1.27 0.77
CA ILE A 145 -3.98 2.47 -0.06
C ILE A 145 -2.97 2.40 -1.21
N PRO A 146 -3.40 2.17 -2.45
CA PRO A 146 -2.50 2.11 -3.60
C PRO A 146 -1.91 3.48 -3.90
N TRP A 147 -0.68 3.49 -4.39
CA TRP A 147 0.06 4.66 -4.79
C TRP A 147 0.88 4.36 -6.04
N ASP A 148 1.15 5.39 -6.87
CA ASP A 148 2.08 5.33 -7.99
C ASP A 148 1.78 4.20 -8.99
N LEU A 149 0.65 4.29 -9.68
CA LEU A 149 0.20 3.29 -10.65
C LEU A 149 0.69 3.61 -12.08
N ASP A 150 1.84 4.24 -12.22
CA ASP A 150 2.37 4.75 -13.49
C ASP A 150 2.77 3.64 -14.46
N VAL A 151 3.09 2.44 -13.97
CA VAL A 151 3.33 1.26 -14.80
C VAL A 151 2.05 0.55 -15.27
N GLY A 152 0.88 0.99 -14.77
CA GLY A 152 -0.41 0.46 -15.20
C GLY A 152 -0.72 0.82 -16.65
N PHE A 153 -1.33 -0.11 -17.39
CA PHE A 153 -1.67 0.03 -18.82
C PHE A 153 -0.48 0.33 -19.73
N ALA A 154 0.74 0.09 -19.29
CA ALA A 154 1.93 0.37 -20.07
C ALA A 154 2.18 -0.70 -21.15
N ASP A 155 2.56 -0.28 -22.36
CA ASP A 155 2.98 -1.17 -23.45
C ASP A 155 4.45 -1.56 -23.27
N HIS A 156 4.70 -2.42 -22.28
CA HIS A 156 6.00 -3.03 -22.05
C HIS A 156 5.87 -4.56 -21.91
N ALA A 157 6.99 -5.24 -21.67
CA ALA A 157 7.00 -6.72 -21.61
C ALA A 157 5.96 -7.29 -20.63
N PHE A 158 5.76 -6.65 -19.49
CA PHE A 158 4.79 -7.08 -18.47
C PHE A 158 3.34 -6.75 -18.85
N GLY A 159 3.09 -5.65 -19.57
CA GLY A 159 1.76 -5.27 -20.03
C GLY A 159 1.13 -6.25 -21.03
N LYS A 160 1.94 -7.16 -21.58
CA LYS A 160 1.48 -8.21 -22.50
C LYS A 160 1.18 -9.54 -21.80
N VAL A 161 1.43 -9.63 -20.50
CA VAL A 161 1.13 -10.83 -19.72
C VAL A 161 -0.38 -10.92 -19.51
N PRO A 162 -1.04 -12.04 -19.88
CA PRO A 162 -2.47 -12.22 -19.67
C PRO A 162 -2.82 -12.09 -18.20
N VAL A 163 -3.88 -11.33 -17.89
CA VAL A 163 -4.33 -11.07 -16.52
C VAL A 163 -4.57 -12.36 -15.74
N ILE A 164 -5.04 -13.42 -16.40
CA ILE A 164 -5.33 -14.71 -15.76
C ILE A 164 -4.05 -15.56 -15.62
N ASP A 165 -3.20 -15.58 -16.63
CA ASP A 165 -2.03 -16.48 -16.68
C ASP A 165 -0.77 -15.84 -16.08
N GLY A 166 -0.70 -14.50 -16.04
CA GLY A 166 0.45 -13.76 -15.53
C GLY A 166 0.61 -13.81 -14.02
N TRP A 167 -0.43 -14.19 -13.29
CA TRP A 167 -0.48 -14.22 -11.84
C TRP A 167 -0.50 -15.66 -11.32
N ASN A 168 0.38 -16.48 -11.87
CA ASN A 168 0.55 -17.84 -11.39
C ASN A 168 1.51 -17.92 -10.19
N ALA A 169 1.71 -19.12 -9.63
CA ALA A 169 2.56 -19.34 -8.47
C ALA A 169 4.05 -18.96 -8.65
N ALA A 170 4.48 -18.55 -9.83
CA ALA A 170 5.83 -18.01 -10.06
C ALA A 170 5.96 -16.54 -9.63
N TRP A 171 4.84 -15.86 -9.45
CA TRP A 171 4.78 -14.51 -8.87
C TRP A 171 4.49 -14.67 -7.38
N PRO A 172 5.39 -14.25 -6.49
CA PRO A 172 5.16 -14.37 -5.06
C PRO A 172 4.03 -13.43 -4.65
N ILE A 173 2.85 -13.98 -4.50
CA ILE A 173 1.74 -13.37 -3.80
C ILE A 173 1.65 -14.03 -2.44
#